data_2d45fe90bd634a3d241eb89f13271486
#
_entry.id   2d45fe90bd634a3d241eb89f13271486
#
_cell.length_a   1.000
_cell.length_b   1.000
_cell.length_c   1.000
_cell.angle_alpha   90.00
_cell.angle_beta   90.00
_cell.angle_gamma   90.00
#
_symmetry.space_group_name_H-M   'P 1'
#
loop_
_entity.id
_entity.type
_entity.pdbx_description
1 polymer ?
#
loop_
_entity_poly.entity_id
_entity_poly.type
_entity_poly.pdbx_seq_one_letter_code
_entity_poly.pdbx_strand_id
1 'polypeptide(L)'
;MSNVEILPQVAAFLDRQHGCFIDGQWVFAEGQTIAVVNPATGQTLCETLDAPLEIVERAVQSSHQAFKSGVWSGLRPADRERILLNFTRLVEEHAEELAQLETLSQGKSINMARALDLNATVEFMRYMAGWATKIEGQSLDVSIPIPQGARFTAFARREPVGVVAGIIPWNF
;
A
#
# COMPACT_ATOMS: atom_id res chain seq x y z
N MET A 1 24.76 19.27 11.71
CA MET A 1 23.89 18.24 11.11
C MET A 1 24.83 17.15 10.62
N SER A 2 24.73 15.93 11.14
CA SER A 2 25.54 14.81 10.63
C SER A 2 25.10 14.56 9.19
N ASN A 3 26.02 14.76 8.24
CA ASN A 3 25.80 14.35 6.85
C ASN A 3 25.63 12.83 6.87
N VAL A 4 24.40 12.37 6.74
CA VAL A 4 24.13 10.96 6.46
C VAL A 4 24.56 10.72 5.02
N GLU A 5 25.51 9.84 4.82
CA GLU A 5 25.92 9.43 3.47
C GLU A 5 24.75 8.74 2.79
N ILE A 6 24.38 9.25 1.62
CA ILE A 6 23.25 8.69 0.85
C ILE A 6 23.70 7.35 0.28
N LEU A 7 22.92 6.31 0.50
CA LEU A 7 23.16 4.99 -0.06
C LEU A 7 23.17 5.03 -1.59
N PRO A 8 24.08 4.28 -2.26
CA PRO A 8 24.14 4.25 -3.72
C PRO A 8 22.82 3.87 -4.38
N GLN A 9 22.06 2.96 -3.79
CA GLN A 9 20.73 2.56 -4.29
C GLN A 9 19.68 3.68 -4.16
N VAL A 10 19.76 4.52 -3.11
CA VAL A 10 18.90 5.71 -2.97
C VAL A 10 19.23 6.73 -4.04
N ALA A 11 20.51 7.00 -4.27
CA ALA A 11 20.95 7.91 -5.34
C ALA A 11 20.49 7.41 -6.71
N ALA A 12 20.68 6.13 -7.01
CA ALA A 12 20.23 5.51 -8.25
C ALA A 12 18.71 5.52 -8.40
N PHE A 13 17.97 5.38 -7.28
CA PHE A 13 16.52 5.50 -7.31
C PHE A 13 16.09 6.93 -7.68
N LEU A 14 16.69 7.94 -7.10
CA LEU A 14 16.35 9.35 -7.36
C LEU A 14 16.72 9.80 -8.78
N ASP A 15 17.77 9.22 -9.39
CA ASP A 15 18.26 9.57 -10.74
C ASP A 15 17.42 8.95 -11.87
N ARG A 16 16.56 7.98 -11.56
CA ARG A 16 15.72 7.35 -12.59
C ARG A 16 14.45 8.15 -12.89
N GLN A 17 13.83 7.89 -14.03
CA GLN A 17 12.50 8.40 -14.34
C GLN A 17 11.45 7.72 -13.43
N HIS A 18 10.53 8.50 -12.87
CA HIS A 18 9.44 8.04 -12.03
C HIS A 18 8.11 8.12 -12.76
N GLY A 19 7.47 6.96 -12.95
CA GLY A 19 6.14 6.80 -13.54
C GLY A 19 5.15 6.19 -12.55
N CYS A 20 4.05 5.70 -13.07
CA CYS A 20 3.06 4.94 -12.30
C CYS A 20 3.36 3.44 -12.39
N PHE A 21 3.19 2.71 -11.29
CA PHE A 21 3.36 1.26 -11.29
C PHE A 21 1.98 0.60 -11.41
N ILE A 22 1.70 -0.02 -12.57
CA ILE A 22 0.39 -0.59 -12.89
C ILE A 22 0.59 -1.98 -13.49
N ASP A 23 -0.14 -2.96 -12.99
CA ASP A 23 -0.10 -4.35 -13.51
C ASP A 23 1.32 -4.94 -13.55
N GLY A 24 2.09 -4.71 -12.49
CA GLY A 24 3.47 -5.22 -12.38
C GLY A 24 4.50 -4.51 -13.25
N GLN A 25 4.15 -3.40 -13.89
CA GLN A 25 5.02 -2.66 -14.81
C GLN A 25 5.06 -1.16 -14.50
N TRP A 26 6.21 -0.53 -14.78
CA TRP A 26 6.32 0.91 -14.79
C TRP A 26 5.70 1.47 -16.07
N VAL A 27 4.76 2.40 -15.90
CA VAL A 27 4.04 3.08 -16.98
C VAL A 27 4.48 4.53 -16.98
N PHE A 28 4.95 4.98 -18.13
CA PHE A 28 5.35 6.35 -18.36
C PHE A 28 4.41 6.95 -19.41
N ALA A 29 4.16 8.24 -19.32
CA ALA A 29 3.39 8.99 -20.32
C ALA A 29 4.06 10.35 -20.54
N GLU A 30 3.84 10.94 -21.70
CA GLU A 30 4.10 12.36 -21.90
C GLU A 30 3.07 13.16 -21.11
N GLY A 31 3.52 14.12 -20.31
CA GLY A 31 2.63 14.91 -19.46
C GLY A 31 3.38 15.84 -18.53
N GLN A 32 2.65 16.42 -17.62
CA GLN A 32 3.23 17.27 -16.58
C GLN A 32 3.96 16.42 -15.55
N THR A 33 5.00 16.97 -14.96
CA THR A 33 5.73 16.37 -13.86
C THR A 33 5.55 17.19 -12.59
N ILE A 34 5.64 16.51 -11.46
CA ILE A 34 5.65 17.11 -10.13
C ILE A 34 7.07 16.97 -9.60
N ALA A 35 7.70 18.11 -9.29
CA ALA A 35 9.02 18.13 -8.68
C ALA A 35 8.93 17.69 -7.20
N VAL A 36 9.74 16.72 -6.82
CA VAL A 36 9.97 16.35 -5.43
C VAL A 36 11.14 17.16 -4.90
N VAL A 37 10.87 18.07 -3.98
CA VAL A 37 11.86 19.01 -3.47
C VAL A 37 12.35 18.57 -2.10
N ASN A 38 13.66 18.60 -1.88
CA ASN A 38 14.24 18.44 -0.56
C ASN A 38 14.00 19.70 0.28
N PRO A 39 13.18 19.68 1.33
CA PRO A 39 12.82 20.87 2.09
C PRO A 39 14.00 21.43 2.90
N ALA A 40 15.04 20.66 3.15
CA ALA A 40 16.23 21.11 3.87
C ALA A 40 17.17 21.94 2.98
N THR A 41 17.16 21.75 1.66
CA THR A 41 18.07 22.41 0.72
C THR A 41 17.36 23.27 -0.31
N GLY A 42 16.05 23.06 -0.53
CA GLY A 42 15.26 23.67 -1.58
C GLY A 42 15.57 23.13 -3.00
N GLN A 43 16.41 22.10 -3.10
CA GLN A 43 16.77 21.52 -4.40
C GLN A 43 15.79 20.40 -4.80
N THR A 44 15.52 20.28 -6.09
CA THR A 44 14.75 19.16 -6.63
C THR A 44 15.55 17.89 -6.52
N LEU A 45 14.95 16.86 -5.94
CA LEU A 45 15.49 15.50 -5.82
C LEU A 45 15.26 14.69 -7.08
N CYS A 46 14.05 14.71 -7.56
CA CYS A 46 13.59 14.03 -8.77
C CYS A 46 12.28 14.64 -9.25
N GLU A 47 11.81 14.17 -10.39
CA GLU A 47 10.47 14.48 -10.88
C GLU A 47 9.64 13.21 -11.00
N THR A 48 8.36 13.29 -10.68
CA THR A 48 7.41 12.19 -10.87
C THR A 48 6.31 12.61 -11.84
N LEU A 49 5.74 11.64 -12.54
CA LEU A 49 4.65 11.88 -13.47
C LEU A 49 3.41 12.40 -12.69
N ASP A 50 2.85 13.53 -13.12
CA ASP A 50 1.49 13.90 -12.78
C ASP A 50 0.56 13.08 -13.68
N ALA A 51 -0.01 12.02 -13.12
CA ALA A 51 -0.70 11.00 -13.89
C ALA A 51 -1.91 11.56 -14.64
N PRO A 52 -1.93 11.56 -15.98
CA PRO A 52 -3.10 11.95 -16.74
C PRO A 52 -4.26 10.95 -16.53
N LEU A 53 -5.48 11.40 -16.83
CA LEU A 53 -6.70 10.64 -16.55
C LEU A 53 -6.66 9.23 -17.15
N GLU A 54 -6.09 9.05 -18.33
CA GLU A 54 -5.98 7.75 -19.02
C GLU A 54 -5.14 6.75 -18.20
N ILE A 55 -4.08 7.23 -17.54
CA ILE A 55 -3.26 6.40 -16.66
C ILE A 55 -4.02 6.01 -15.40
N VAL A 56 -4.78 6.95 -14.82
CA VAL A 56 -5.65 6.67 -13.67
C VAL A 56 -6.72 5.66 -14.03
N GLU A 57 -7.40 5.83 -15.17
CA GLU A 57 -8.40 4.87 -15.66
C GLU A 57 -7.81 3.48 -15.90
N ARG A 58 -6.61 3.41 -16.50
CA ARG A 58 -5.87 2.15 -16.67
C ARG A 58 -5.58 1.48 -15.33
N ALA A 59 -5.17 2.23 -14.30
CA ALA A 59 -4.92 1.71 -12.95
C ALA A 59 -6.19 1.14 -12.33
N VAL A 60 -7.31 1.85 -12.44
CA VAL A 60 -8.62 1.40 -11.93
C VAL A 60 -9.08 0.14 -12.67
N GLN A 61 -8.96 0.10 -14.00
CA GLN A 61 -9.33 -1.07 -14.79
C GLN A 61 -8.49 -2.29 -14.45
N SER A 62 -7.16 -2.14 -14.34
CA SER A 62 -6.25 -3.21 -13.93
C SER A 62 -6.63 -3.77 -12.56
N SER A 63 -6.87 -2.88 -11.59
CA SER A 63 -7.30 -3.27 -10.23
C SER A 63 -8.65 -3.98 -10.25
N HIS A 64 -9.59 -3.52 -11.07
CA HIS A 64 -10.90 -4.17 -11.23
C HIS A 64 -10.78 -5.56 -11.86
N GLN A 65 -9.94 -5.72 -12.87
CA GLN A 65 -9.66 -7.02 -13.47
C GLN A 65 -9.03 -7.99 -12.49
N ALA A 66 -8.04 -7.54 -11.70
CA ALA A 66 -7.44 -8.34 -10.64
C ALA A 66 -8.49 -8.79 -9.60
N PHE A 67 -9.39 -7.90 -9.21
CA PHE A 67 -10.50 -8.24 -8.32
C PHE A 67 -11.44 -9.28 -8.95
N LYS A 68 -11.87 -9.08 -10.20
CA LYS A 68 -12.78 -10.00 -10.92
C LYS A 68 -12.18 -11.36 -11.20
N SER A 69 -10.88 -11.43 -11.47
CA SER A 69 -10.19 -12.69 -11.72
C SER A 69 -10.10 -13.60 -10.49
N GLY A 70 -10.28 -13.04 -9.30
CA GLY A 70 -10.16 -13.78 -8.06
C GLY A 70 -8.74 -14.17 -7.68
N VAL A 71 -7.73 -13.65 -8.37
CA VAL A 71 -6.31 -13.97 -8.13
C VAL A 71 -5.89 -13.75 -6.67
N TRP A 72 -6.48 -12.79 -6.00
CA TRP A 72 -6.26 -12.51 -4.58
C TRP A 72 -7.36 -13.10 -3.69
N SER A 73 -8.63 -12.83 -4.01
CA SER A 73 -9.78 -13.26 -3.20
C SER A 73 -9.97 -14.77 -3.18
N GLY A 74 -9.54 -15.47 -4.23
CA GLY A 74 -9.58 -16.92 -4.33
C GLY A 74 -8.47 -17.63 -3.55
N LEU A 75 -7.46 -16.93 -3.03
CA LEU A 75 -6.42 -17.51 -2.20
C LEU A 75 -6.98 -17.92 -0.83
N ARG A 76 -6.42 -19.00 -0.27
CA ARG A 76 -6.70 -19.33 1.13
C ARG A 76 -6.25 -18.19 2.04
N PRO A 77 -6.94 -17.91 3.15
CA PRO A 77 -6.54 -16.86 4.11
C PRO A 77 -5.06 -16.94 4.53
N ALA A 78 -4.55 -18.14 4.82
CA ALA A 78 -3.15 -18.34 5.20
C ALA A 78 -2.14 -18.00 4.08
N ASP A 79 -2.52 -18.18 2.81
CA ASP A 79 -1.65 -17.81 1.69
C ASP A 79 -1.60 -16.27 1.52
N ARG A 80 -2.71 -15.59 1.73
CA ARG A 80 -2.73 -14.11 1.78
C ARG A 80 -1.88 -13.57 2.93
N GLU A 81 -2.02 -14.14 4.14
CA GLU A 81 -1.19 -13.78 5.30
C GLU A 81 0.30 -13.95 4.97
N ARG A 82 0.70 -15.10 4.42
CA ARG A 82 2.09 -15.38 4.03
C ARG A 82 2.63 -14.38 3.01
N ILE A 83 1.84 -13.99 2.01
CA ILE A 83 2.24 -12.99 1.00
C ILE A 83 2.45 -11.63 1.67
N LEU A 84 1.53 -11.21 2.54
CA LEU A 84 1.64 -9.92 3.26
C LEU A 84 2.84 -9.90 4.21
N LEU A 85 3.13 -11.02 4.91
CA LEU A 85 4.31 -11.13 5.76
C LEU A 85 5.61 -11.11 4.95
N ASN A 86 5.64 -11.73 3.76
CA ASN A 86 6.78 -11.62 2.86
C ASN A 86 7.00 -10.18 2.38
N PHE A 87 5.93 -9.45 2.07
CA PHE A 87 6.02 -8.03 1.72
C PHE A 87 6.57 -7.20 2.91
N THR A 88 6.06 -7.46 4.11
CA THR A 88 6.56 -6.79 5.33
C THR A 88 8.07 -7.03 5.54
N ARG A 89 8.54 -8.26 5.33
CA ARG A 89 9.96 -8.60 5.41
C ARG A 89 10.81 -7.79 4.40
N LEU A 90 10.32 -7.63 3.18
CA LEU A 90 11.01 -6.80 2.18
C LEU A 90 11.09 -5.33 2.61
N VAL A 91 10.02 -4.77 3.18
CA VAL A 91 10.05 -3.39 3.73
C VAL A 91 11.10 -3.29 4.85
N GLU A 92 11.18 -4.28 5.73
CA GLU A 92 12.16 -4.32 6.82
C GLU A 92 13.61 -4.45 6.29
N GLU A 93 13.84 -5.26 5.27
CA GLU A 93 15.15 -5.41 4.63
C GLU A 93 15.63 -4.13 3.93
N HIS A 94 14.69 -3.32 3.42
CA HIS A 94 14.96 -2.04 2.77
C HIS A 94 14.72 -0.82 3.67
N ALA A 95 14.64 -1.03 5.00
CA ALA A 95 14.26 0.03 5.94
C ALA A 95 15.19 1.26 5.89
N GLU A 96 16.51 1.07 5.74
CA GLU A 96 17.45 2.20 5.67
C GLU A 96 17.26 3.00 4.37
N GLU A 97 17.04 2.34 3.25
CA GLU A 97 16.76 2.97 1.97
C GLU A 97 15.48 3.83 2.04
N LEU A 98 14.40 3.23 2.58
CA LEU A 98 13.12 3.91 2.76
C LEU A 98 13.23 5.08 3.74
N ALA A 99 13.97 4.93 4.86
CA ALA A 99 14.18 6.00 5.82
C ALA A 99 14.94 7.20 5.21
N GLN A 100 15.93 6.94 4.35
CA GLN A 100 16.64 8.00 3.65
C GLN A 100 15.74 8.72 2.64
N LEU A 101 14.93 7.99 1.86
CA LEU A 101 13.96 8.58 0.94
C LEU A 101 12.94 9.46 1.68
N GLU A 102 12.40 8.97 2.80
CA GLU A 102 11.47 9.72 3.66
C GLU A 102 12.12 11.01 4.18
N THR A 103 13.33 10.93 4.70
CA THR A 103 14.06 12.08 5.20
C THR A 103 14.35 13.11 4.10
N LEU A 104 14.75 12.66 2.93
CA LEU A 104 15.09 13.55 1.81
C LEU A 104 13.87 14.27 1.26
N SER A 105 12.74 13.56 1.11
CA SER A 105 11.54 14.11 0.47
C SER A 105 10.65 14.90 1.41
N GLN A 106 10.62 14.55 2.70
CA GLN A 106 9.72 15.16 3.68
C GLN A 106 10.44 16.09 4.68
N GLY A 107 11.76 15.95 4.83
CA GLY A 107 12.58 16.75 5.75
C GLY A 107 12.59 16.28 7.19
N LYS A 108 11.99 15.15 7.50
CA LYS A 108 12.02 14.53 8.82
C LYS A 108 13.45 14.10 9.19
N SER A 109 13.77 14.13 10.48
CA SER A 109 15.05 13.61 10.95
C SER A 109 15.20 12.13 10.59
N ILE A 110 16.36 11.74 10.06
CA ILE A 110 16.68 10.34 9.72
C ILE A 110 16.52 9.40 10.92
N ASN A 111 16.82 9.87 12.14
CA ASN A 111 16.63 9.08 13.34
C ASN A 111 15.16 8.84 13.65
N MET A 112 14.28 9.80 13.37
CA MET A 112 12.83 9.63 13.50
C MET A 112 12.29 8.70 12.42
N ALA A 113 12.71 8.86 11.17
CA ALA A 113 12.32 7.96 10.09
C ALA A 113 12.69 6.50 10.41
N ARG A 114 13.92 6.26 10.89
CA ARG A 114 14.37 4.92 11.31
C ARG A 114 13.62 4.37 12.52
N ALA A 115 13.54 5.15 13.59
CA ALA A 115 13.05 4.68 14.89
C ALA A 115 11.53 4.61 14.97
N LEU A 116 10.82 5.50 14.30
CA LEU A 116 9.36 5.60 14.36
C LEU A 116 8.71 5.11 13.06
N ASP A 117 8.96 5.76 11.93
CA ASP A 117 8.16 5.54 10.73
C ASP A 117 8.32 4.12 10.20
N LEU A 118 9.55 3.65 10.02
CA LEU A 118 9.81 2.32 9.48
C LEU A 118 9.42 1.21 10.46
N ASN A 119 9.73 1.39 11.75
CA ASN A 119 9.34 0.41 12.76
C ASN A 119 7.82 0.33 12.89
N ALA A 120 7.12 1.47 12.96
CA ALA A 120 5.67 1.50 13.04
C ALA A 120 5.01 0.90 11.79
N THR A 121 5.57 1.18 10.59
CA THR A 121 5.11 0.60 9.33
C THR A 121 5.22 -0.93 9.36
N VAL A 122 6.38 -1.47 9.73
CA VAL A 122 6.61 -2.92 9.80
C VAL A 122 5.68 -3.59 10.82
N GLU A 123 5.55 -3.01 12.02
CA GLU A 123 4.65 -3.55 13.05
C GLU A 123 3.19 -3.50 12.61
N PHE A 124 2.75 -2.40 12.00
CA PHE A 124 1.39 -2.27 11.49
C PHE A 124 1.11 -3.27 10.35
N MET A 125 2.05 -3.44 9.43
CA MET A 125 1.93 -4.42 8.35
C MET A 125 1.84 -5.85 8.88
N ARG A 126 2.65 -6.22 9.89
CA ARG A 126 2.55 -7.52 10.58
C ARG A 126 1.18 -7.73 11.22
N TYR A 127 0.72 -6.71 11.95
CA TYR A 127 -0.60 -6.75 12.57
C TYR A 127 -1.70 -6.95 11.54
N MET A 128 -1.71 -6.19 10.46
CA MET A 128 -2.73 -6.28 9.42
C MET A 128 -2.63 -7.58 8.62
N ALA A 129 -1.44 -8.11 8.38
CA ALA A 129 -1.26 -9.42 7.74
C ALA A 129 -1.94 -10.54 8.54
N GLY A 130 -1.83 -10.50 9.87
CA GLY A 130 -2.47 -11.47 10.76
C GLY A 130 -4.01 -11.47 10.71
N TRP A 131 -4.63 -10.37 10.26
CA TRP A 131 -6.08 -10.31 10.08
C TRP A 131 -6.59 -11.12 8.89
N ALA A 132 -5.74 -11.47 7.94
CA ALA A 132 -6.15 -12.28 6.79
C ALA A 132 -6.80 -13.61 7.19
N THR A 133 -6.38 -14.20 8.32
CA THR A 133 -6.89 -15.46 8.86
C THR A 133 -7.96 -15.29 9.95
N LYS A 134 -8.32 -14.03 10.30
CA LYS A 134 -9.20 -13.70 11.42
C LYS A 134 -10.44 -12.90 11.02
N ILE A 135 -10.75 -12.88 9.72
CA ILE A 135 -11.97 -12.22 9.20
C ILE A 135 -13.17 -13.06 9.58
N GLU A 136 -13.99 -12.53 10.48
CA GLU A 136 -15.14 -13.22 11.04
C GLU A 136 -16.45 -12.74 10.42
N GLY A 137 -17.50 -13.54 10.60
CA GLY A 137 -18.89 -13.21 10.33
C GLY A 137 -19.73 -13.34 11.58
N GLN A 138 -21.03 -13.27 11.40
CA GLN A 138 -21.99 -13.45 12.48
C GLN A 138 -23.00 -14.53 12.13
N SER A 139 -23.43 -15.32 13.10
CA SER A 139 -24.58 -16.17 13.01
C SER A 139 -25.72 -15.52 13.80
N LEU A 140 -26.89 -15.41 13.20
CA LEU A 140 -28.03 -14.70 13.74
C LEU A 140 -29.22 -15.64 13.85
N ASP A 141 -29.89 -15.67 15.01
CA ASP A 141 -31.21 -16.24 15.15
C ASP A 141 -32.25 -15.22 14.66
N VAL A 142 -33.05 -15.62 13.71
CA VAL A 142 -34.08 -14.74 13.14
C VAL A 142 -35.46 -15.30 13.44
N SER A 143 -36.40 -14.42 13.77
CA SER A 143 -37.79 -14.74 14.01
C SER A 143 -38.63 -14.40 12.77
N ILE A 144 -38.88 -15.42 11.96
CA ILE A 144 -39.76 -15.31 10.79
C ILE A 144 -41.06 -16.06 11.12
N PRO A 145 -42.26 -15.40 11.08
CA PRO A 145 -43.49 -15.98 11.56
C PRO A 145 -44.06 -17.05 10.64
N ILE A 146 -43.58 -17.19 9.42
CA ILE A 146 -44.15 -18.09 8.41
C ILE A 146 -43.00 -18.89 7.74
N PRO A 147 -43.14 -20.20 7.60
CA PRO A 147 -44.20 -21.08 8.12
C PRO A 147 -44.10 -21.30 9.63
N GLN A 148 -45.21 -21.51 10.30
CA GLN A 148 -45.25 -21.73 11.74
C GLN A 148 -44.44 -22.97 12.13
N GLY A 149 -43.60 -22.82 13.15
CA GLY A 149 -42.71 -23.89 13.66
C GLY A 149 -41.42 -24.06 12.86
N ALA A 150 -41.17 -23.30 11.81
CA ALA A 150 -39.90 -23.32 11.10
C ALA A 150 -38.79 -22.63 11.95
N ARG A 151 -37.56 -23.17 11.84
CA ARG A 151 -36.36 -22.53 12.40
C ARG A 151 -35.51 -22.00 11.28
N PHE A 152 -35.04 -20.78 11.43
CA PHE A 152 -34.19 -20.10 10.44
C PHE A 152 -32.85 -19.76 11.07
N THR A 153 -31.80 -19.86 10.26
CA THR A 153 -30.47 -19.40 10.61
C THR A 153 -29.99 -18.45 9.54
N ALA A 154 -29.51 -17.28 9.91
CA ALA A 154 -28.93 -16.31 9.00
C ALA A 154 -27.44 -16.14 9.30
N PHE A 155 -26.66 -15.87 8.27
CA PHE A 155 -25.22 -15.60 8.38
C PHE A 155 -24.91 -14.25 7.76
N ALA A 156 -24.14 -13.43 8.46
CA ALA A 156 -23.48 -12.27 7.88
C ALA A 156 -22.04 -12.65 7.53
N ARG A 157 -21.66 -12.48 6.27
CA ARG A 157 -20.28 -12.66 5.79
C ARG A 157 -19.68 -11.31 5.43
N ARG A 158 -18.39 -11.15 5.72
CA ARG A 158 -17.62 -10.03 5.17
C ARG A 158 -17.15 -10.40 3.78
N GLU A 159 -17.43 -9.55 2.81
CA GLU A 159 -17.01 -9.72 1.43
C GLU A 159 -16.16 -8.52 1.00
N PRO A 160 -15.22 -8.70 0.05
CA PRO A 160 -14.41 -7.59 -0.43
C PRO A 160 -15.28 -6.59 -1.20
N VAL A 161 -15.06 -5.30 -0.96
CA VAL A 161 -15.81 -4.21 -1.63
C VAL A 161 -15.39 -3.97 -3.08
N GLY A 162 -14.22 -4.46 -3.48
CA GLY A 162 -13.66 -4.25 -4.82
C GLY A 162 -12.46 -3.30 -4.82
N VAL A 163 -12.41 -2.41 -5.79
CA VAL A 163 -11.33 -1.42 -5.92
C VAL A 163 -11.50 -0.32 -4.89
N VAL A 164 -10.41 0.02 -4.21
CA VAL A 164 -10.35 1.09 -3.21
C VAL A 164 -9.26 2.07 -3.60
N ALA A 165 -9.60 3.36 -3.62
CA ALA A 165 -8.63 4.44 -3.77
C ALA A 165 -8.18 4.91 -2.39
N GLY A 166 -6.88 4.90 -2.15
CA GLY A 166 -6.26 5.46 -0.94
C GLY A 166 -5.67 6.83 -1.25
N ILE A 167 -6.22 7.89 -0.66
CA ILE A 167 -5.63 9.23 -0.70
C ILE A 167 -4.92 9.41 0.64
N ILE A 168 -3.61 9.17 0.62
CA ILE A 168 -2.80 9.17 1.84
C ILE A 168 -2.16 10.54 2.07
N PRO A 169 -2.00 10.96 3.34
CA PRO A 169 -1.25 12.17 3.66
C PRO A 169 0.25 11.94 3.42
N TRP A 170 0.93 13.00 3.01
CA TRP A 170 2.37 13.00 2.72
C TRP A 170 3.26 13.24 3.95
N ASN A 171 2.70 13.42 5.12
CA ASN A 171 3.39 13.94 6.30
C ASN A 171 3.81 12.88 7.32
N PHE A 172 3.58 11.60 7.02
CA PHE A 172 3.91 10.51 7.95
C PHE A 172 4.20 9.20 7.23
#